data_de756ede938f81ce8db7a21bd0e4fb33
#
_entry.id   de756ede938f81ce8db7a21bd0e4fb33
#
_cell.length_a   1.000
_cell.length_b   1.000
_cell.length_c   1.000
_cell.angle_alpha   90.00
_cell.angle_beta   90.00
_cell.angle_gamma   90.00
#
_symmetry.space_group_name_H-M   'P 1'
#
loop_
_entity.id
_entity.type
_entity.pdbx_description
1 polymer ?
#
loop_
_entity_poly.entity_id
_entity_poly.type
_entity_poly.pdbx_seq_one_letter_code
_entity_poly.pdbx_strand_id
1 'polypeptide(L)'
;MPLDARLRPYALPVIGLLLAVATLAGCNRLTFVRPSLERGDFEKVAADVDVRESSERVAARKANVHLRRAQAHLARGEFGKAEDEARQAIRLDASSEGGYTLLAVIHDQKGDAAQAGEYYRKATELAPNRGGPLNNYGTWLCSNGREQASLEWFERAVAAPGYPTRAGALANAGRCADRAGLDTRADAYLRTAIQMDPANPIALATLAERAYRRGDGMQARAFSERRLTAAPPDAASLLLASQIEEMLGDSAAAARYVQRMRAEFPSASGSGTGEESRR
;
A
#
# COMPACT_ATOMS: atom_id res chain seq x y z
N MET A 1 -63.20 -26.85 -41.44
CA MET A 1 -63.57 -25.42 -41.40
C MET A 1 -62.36 -24.63 -40.95
N PRO A 2 -61.74 -23.85 -41.83
CA PRO A 2 -60.60 -23.03 -41.43
C PRO A 2 -61.10 -21.74 -40.75
N LEU A 3 -60.57 -21.44 -39.56
CA LEU A 3 -60.79 -20.22 -38.83
C LEU A 3 -60.07 -19.05 -39.54
N ASP A 4 -60.84 -17.99 -39.74
CA ASP A 4 -60.54 -16.81 -40.52
C ASP A 4 -59.22 -16.13 -40.15
N ALA A 5 -58.33 -16.00 -41.10
CA ALA A 5 -57.01 -15.35 -40.97
C ALA A 5 -57.04 -13.80 -40.88
N ARG A 6 -58.20 -13.20 -40.64
CA ARG A 6 -58.38 -11.72 -40.71
C ARG A 6 -58.30 -10.98 -39.38
N LEU A 7 -58.15 -11.69 -38.25
CA LEU A 7 -58.05 -11.05 -36.93
C LEU A 7 -56.64 -10.98 -36.34
N ARG A 8 -55.61 -11.45 -37.05
CA ARG A 8 -54.24 -11.50 -36.56
C ARG A 8 -53.46 -10.15 -36.49
N PRO A 9 -53.74 -9.10 -37.28
CA PRO A 9 -52.88 -7.92 -37.20
C PRO A 9 -53.15 -6.99 -36.02
N TYR A 10 -54.28 -7.10 -35.32
CA TYR A 10 -54.64 -6.19 -34.23
C TYR A 10 -54.53 -6.79 -32.83
N ALA A 11 -54.36 -8.09 -32.72
CA ALA A 11 -54.27 -8.78 -31.42
C ALA A 11 -52.95 -8.48 -30.69
N LEU A 12 -51.86 -8.42 -31.39
CA LEU A 12 -50.54 -8.15 -30.81
C LEU A 12 -50.37 -6.72 -30.23
N PRO A 13 -50.79 -5.65 -30.96
CA PRO A 13 -50.69 -4.30 -30.37
C PRO A 13 -51.69 -4.06 -29.23
N VAL A 14 -52.84 -4.72 -29.21
CA VAL A 14 -53.84 -4.62 -28.12
C VAL A 14 -53.33 -5.32 -26.84
N ILE A 15 -52.70 -6.49 -26.98
CA ILE A 15 -52.07 -7.22 -25.85
C ILE A 15 -50.87 -6.43 -25.32
N GLY A 16 -50.05 -5.83 -26.18
CA GLY A 16 -48.94 -4.94 -25.78
C GLY A 16 -49.41 -3.70 -25.03
N LEU A 17 -50.51 -3.09 -25.47
CA LEU A 17 -51.13 -1.93 -24.82
C LEU A 17 -51.74 -2.28 -23.45
N LEU A 18 -52.39 -3.42 -23.33
CA LEU A 18 -52.95 -3.89 -22.06
C LEU A 18 -51.87 -4.28 -21.06
N LEU A 19 -50.75 -4.87 -21.52
CA LEU A 19 -49.59 -5.14 -20.65
C LEU A 19 -48.91 -3.84 -20.19
N ALA A 20 -48.77 -2.84 -21.07
CA ALA A 20 -48.20 -1.52 -20.69
C ALA A 20 -49.09 -0.78 -19.71
N VAL A 21 -50.40 -0.83 -19.84
CA VAL A 21 -51.37 -0.24 -18.91
C VAL A 21 -51.35 -0.97 -17.56
N ALA A 22 -51.18 -2.29 -17.53
CA ALA A 22 -51.09 -3.07 -16.29
C ALA A 22 -49.81 -2.77 -15.52
N THR A 23 -48.69 -2.50 -16.21
CA THR A 23 -47.43 -2.10 -15.56
C THR A 23 -47.49 -0.69 -15.00
N LEU A 24 -48.20 0.25 -15.64
CA LEU A 24 -48.42 1.60 -15.13
C LEU A 24 -49.39 1.65 -13.93
N ALA A 25 -50.35 0.75 -13.88
CA ALA A 25 -51.26 0.61 -12.73
C ALA A 25 -50.58 -0.06 -11.53
N GLY A 26 -49.52 -0.90 -11.75
CA GLY A 26 -48.75 -1.54 -10.69
C GLY A 26 -47.87 -0.57 -9.89
N CYS A 27 -47.41 0.51 -10.51
CA CYS A 27 -46.57 1.51 -9.82
C CYS A 27 -47.32 2.39 -8.80
N ASN A 28 -48.64 2.43 -8.84
CA ASN A 28 -49.44 3.17 -7.85
C ASN A 28 -49.63 2.44 -6.53
N ARG A 29 -49.13 1.20 -6.37
CA ARG A 29 -49.20 0.45 -5.10
C ARG A 29 -47.92 0.48 -4.28
N LEU A 30 -46.89 1.18 -4.74
CA LEU A 30 -45.82 1.63 -3.86
C LEU A 30 -46.31 2.86 -3.10
N THR A 31 -47.31 2.68 -2.25
CA THR A 31 -47.59 3.64 -1.19
C THR A 31 -46.38 3.57 -0.26
N PHE A 32 -45.41 4.45 -0.50
CA PHE A 32 -44.60 4.93 0.61
C PHE A 32 -45.59 5.42 1.64
N VAL A 33 -45.67 4.71 2.75
CA VAL A 33 -46.44 5.17 3.94
C VAL A 33 -45.81 6.48 4.31
N ARG A 34 -46.40 7.60 3.83
CA ARG A 34 -46.11 8.89 4.43
C ARG A 34 -46.69 8.78 5.83
N PRO A 35 -45.86 8.82 6.88
CA PRO A 35 -46.43 8.96 8.23
C PRO A 35 -47.27 10.23 8.19
N SER A 36 -48.59 10.07 8.28
CA SER A 36 -49.48 11.21 8.44
C SER A 36 -49.17 11.77 9.82
N LEU A 37 -48.69 12.98 9.91
CA LEU A 37 -48.43 13.71 11.15
C LEU A 37 -49.72 13.82 12.03
N GLU A 38 -50.88 13.42 11.50
CA GLU A 38 -52.19 13.46 12.19
C GLU A 38 -52.54 12.15 12.89
N ARG A 39 -51.76 11.11 12.80
CA ARG A 39 -52.06 9.82 13.41
C ARG A 39 -50.88 9.29 14.19
N GLY A 40 -50.73 9.78 15.37
CA GLY A 40 -49.85 9.17 16.34
C GLY A 40 -49.39 10.17 17.37
N ASP A 41 -49.94 10.11 18.54
CA ASP A 41 -49.22 10.47 19.74
C ASP A 41 -47.99 9.57 19.79
N PHE A 42 -46.87 10.01 19.18
CA PHE A 42 -45.61 9.33 19.36
C PHE A 42 -45.16 9.65 20.79
N GLU A 43 -45.40 8.74 21.70
CA GLU A 43 -44.78 8.79 22.99
C GLU A 43 -43.28 8.61 22.80
N LYS A 44 -42.49 9.62 23.17
CA LYS A 44 -41.06 9.63 23.04
C LYS A 44 -40.48 8.59 23.99
N VAL A 45 -40.28 7.34 23.47
CA VAL A 45 -39.84 6.17 24.25
C VAL A 45 -38.36 6.24 24.62
N ALA A 46 -37.59 7.17 24.08
CA ALA A 46 -36.18 7.40 24.43
C ALA A 46 -35.88 8.89 24.48
N ALA A 47 -35.04 9.29 25.42
CA ALA A 47 -34.49 10.64 25.43
C ALA A 47 -33.73 10.90 24.10
N ASP A 48 -33.81 12.16 23.60
CA ASP A 48 -32.98 12.57 22.47
C ASP A 48 -31.54 12.34 22.86
N VAL A 49 -30.91 11.37 22.20
CA VAL A 49 -29.44 11.18 22.31
C VAL A 49 -28.83 12.29 21.51
N ASP A 50 -28.46 13.40 22.15
CA ASP A 50 -27.64 14.44 21.56
C ASP A 50 -26.22 13.86 21.38
N VAL A 51 -25.96 13.26 20.21
CA VAL A 51 -24.65 12.72 19.85
C VAL A 51 -23.74 13.91 19.52
N ARG A 52 -23.40 14.70 20.54
CA ARG A 52 -22.32 15.68 20.38
C ARG A 52 -21.02 14.95 20.23
N GLU A 53 -20.45 15.07 19.02
CA GLU A 53 -19.10 14.59 18.78
C GLU A 53 -18.15 15.28 19.78
N SER A 54 -17.34 14.52 20.51
CA SER A 54 -16.42 15.12 21.48
C SER A 54 -15.44 16.06 20.76
N SER A 55 -15.01 17.11 21.46
CA SER A 55 -14.02 18.06 20.91
C SER A 55 -12.75 17.38 20.41
N GLU A 56 -12.34 16.30 21.07
CA GLU A 56 -11.20 15.46 20.68
C GLU A 56 -11.43 14.76 19.33
N ARG A 57 -12.62 14.18 19.11
CA ARG A 57 -12.95 13.55 17.82
C ARG A 57 -12.99 14.58 16.68
N VAL A 58 -13.51 15.77 16.96
CA VAL A 58 -13.50 16.88 15.99
C VAL A 58 -12.08 17.30 15.68
N ALA A 59 -11.22 17.42 16.69
CA ALA A 59 -9.81 17.76 16.52
C ALA A 59 -9.07 16.68 15.70
N ALA A 60 -9.22 15.40 16.04
CA ALA A 60 -8.62 14.29 15.32
C ALA A 60 -9.10 14.24 13.85
N ARG A 61 -10.39 14.49 13.58
CA ARG A 61 -10.90 14.57 12.22
C ARG A 61 -10.28 15.73 11.42
N LYS A 62 -10.13 16.90 12.04
CA LYS A 62 -9.42 18.04 11.42
C LYS A 62 -7.95 17.70 11.18
N ALA A 63 -7.27 17.10 12.14
CA ALA A 63 -5.88 16.64 11.99
C ALA A 63 -5.74 15.70 10.80
N ASN A 64 -6.64 14.73 10.62
CA ASN A 64 -6.63 13.81 9.47
C ASN A 64 -6.78 14.51 8.11
N VAL A 65 -7.44 15.68 8.03
CA VAL A 65 -7.45 16.48 6.79
C VAL A 65 -6.05 17.00 6.47
N HIS A 66 -5.36 17.52 7.46
CA HIS A 66 -3.99 18.02 7.31
C HIS A 66 -3.02 16.87 6.96
N LEU A 67 -3.18 15.68 7.57
CA LEU A 67 -2.36 14.51 7.21
C LEU A 67 -2.50 14.14 5.72
N ARG A 68 -3.73 14.11 5.19
CA ARG A 68 -3.94 13.83 3.75
C ARG A 68 -3.32 14.90 2.85
N ARG A 69 -3.38 16.17 3.24
CA ARG A 69 -2.72 17.25 2.51
C ARG A 69 -1.21 17.13 2.55
N ALA A 70 -0.65 16.83 3.73
CA ALA A 70 0.76 16.57 3.89
C ALA A 70 1.25 15.43 2.98
N GLN A 71 0.52 14.31 2.93
CA GLN A 71 0.82 13.20 2.03
C GLN A 71 0.77 13.62 0.56
N ALA A 72 -0.24 14.42 0.16
CA ALA A 72 -0.36 14.91 -1.20
C ALA A 72 0.79 15.86 -1.59
N HIS A 73 1.24 16.74 -0.68
CA HIS A 73 2.41 17.60 -0.90
C HIS A 73 3.70 16.79 -0.96
N LEU A 74 3.86 15.80 -0.08
CA LEU A 74 5.01 14.91 -0.06
C LEU A 74 5.15 14.14 -1.37
N ALA A 75 4.04 13.59 -1.90
CA ALA A 75 4.02 12.90 -3.19
C ALA A 75 4.44 13.78 -4.39
N ARG A 76 4.35 15.10 -4.25
CA ARG A 76 4.81 16.07 -5.27
C ARG A 76 6.20 16.64 -4.98
N GLY A 77 6.88 16.15 -3.92
CA GLY A 77 8.18 16.68 -3.50
C GLY A 77 8.13 18.08 -2.87
N GLU A 78 6.95 18.56 -2.52
CA GLU A 78 6.73 19.89 -1.91
C GLU A 78 6.98 19.82 -0.39
N PHE A 79 8.22 19.50 0.02
CA PHE A 79 8.58 19.16 1.40
C PHE A 79 8.20 20.24 2.42
N GLY A 80 8.37 21.53 2.11
CA GLY A 80 8.00 22.62 3.01
C GLY A 80 6.50 22.63 3.31
N LYS A 81 5.65 22.53 2.27
CA LYS A 81 4.19 22.50 2.46
C LYS A 81 3.75 21.21 3.19
N ALA A 82 4.38 20.09 2.88
CA ALA A 82 4.11 18.83 3.56
C ALA A 82 4.42 18.93 5.06
N GLU A 83 5.54 19.55 5.43
CA GLU A 83 5.96 19.77 6.80
C GLU A 83 5.00 20.69 7.56
N ASP A 84 4.57 21.80 6.93
CA ASP A 84 3.60 22.73 7.52
C ASP A 84 2.27 22.04 7.83
N GLU A 85 1.75 21.25 6.89
CA GLU A 85 0.51 20.50 7.07
C GLU A 85 0.66 19.40 8.14
N ALA A 86 1.78 18.68 8.19
CA ALA A 86 2.03 17.69 9.25
C ALA A 86 2.10 18.34 10.64
N ARG A 87 2.74 19.51 10.75
CA ARG A 87 2.77 20.30 12.00
C ARG A 87 1.40 20.82 12.40
N GLN A 88 0.54 21.19 11.42
CA GLN A 88 -0.86 21.56 11.71
C GLN A 88 -1.65 20.37 12.27
N ALA A 89 -1.46 19.18 11.72
CA ALA A 89 -2.10 17.98 12.26
C ALA A 89 -1.71 17.75 13.73
N ILE A 90 -0.44 17.86 14.06
CA ILE A 90 0.09 17.70 15.44
C ILE A 90 -0.44 18.81 16.37
N ARG A 91 -0.59 20.05 15.89
CA ARG A 91 -1.16 21.14 16.71
C ARG A 91 -2.64 20.89 17.07
N LEU A 92 -3.38 20.25 16.16
CA LEU A 92 -4.78 19.89 16.39
C LEU A 92 -4.94 18.64 17.25
N ASP A 93 -4.02 17.69 17.09
CA ASP A 93 -3.99 16.42 17.82
C ASP A 93 -2.53 16.05 18.13
N ALA A 94 -2.08 16.40 19.34
CA ALA A 94 -0.72 16.13 19.79
C ALA A 94 -0.38 14.63 19.89
N SER A 95 -1.41 13.75 19.89
CA SER A 95 -1.26 12.30 19.90
C SER A 95 -1.24 11.70 18.49
N SER A 96 -1.27 12.52 17.45
CA SER A 96 -1.26 12.09 16.05
C SER A 96 0.04 11.41 15.65
N GLU A 97 0.14 10.10 15.80
CA GLU A 97 1.31 9.33 15.36
C GLU A 97 1.53 9.47 13.84
N GLY A 98 0.46 9.66 13.07
CA GLY A 98 0.54 9.92 11.63
C GLY A 98 1.25 11.22 11.30
N GLY A 99 1.06 12.28 12.11
CA GLY A 99 1.75 13.55 11.97
C GLY A 99 3.25 13.39 12.17
N TYR A 100 3.66 12.71 13.23
CA TYR A 100 5.08 12.43 13.49
C TYR A 100 5.69 11.50 12.44
N THR A 101 4.95 10.50 11.97
CA THR A 101 5.40 9.62 10.87
C THR A 101 5.66 10.42 9.59
N LEU A 102 4.78 11.37 9.24
CA LEU A 102 4.98 12.21 8.06
C LEU A 102 6.18 13.15 8.21
N LEU A 103 6.36 13.78 9.40
CA LEU A 103 7.56 14.57 9.66
C LEU A 103 8.83 13.72 9.53
N ALA A 104 8.81 12.48 10.05
CA ALA A 104 9.92 11.56 9.92
C ALA A 104 10.27 11.28 8.45
N VAL A 105 9.29 10.94 7.62
CA VAL A 105 9.49 10.69 6.18
C VAL A 105 10.01 11.94 5.47
N ILE A 106 9.48 13.12 5.79
CA ILE A 106 9.91 14.39 5.18
C ILE A 106 11.38 14.67 5.49
N HIS A 107 11.79 14.54 6.77
CA HIS A 107 13.17 14.76 7.18
C HIS A 107 14.13 13.72 6.61
N ASP A 108 13.70 12.45 6.53
CA ASP A 108 14.47 11.39 5.90
C ASP A 108 14.75 11.69 4.42
N GLN A 109 13.72 12.11 3.66
CA GLN A 109 13.88 12.52 2.26
C GLN A 109 14.70 13.80 2.06
N LYS A 110 14.74 14.67 3.06
CA LYS A 110 15.61 15.86 3.08
C LYS A 110 17.07 15.52 3.47
N GLY A 111 17.35 14.27 3.84
CA GLY A 111 18.67 13.82 4.29
C GLY A 111 18.96 14.13 5.77
N ASP A 112 18.00 14.63 6.53
CA ASP A 112 18.11 14.87 7.97
C ASP A 112 17.75 13.60 8.77
N ALA A 113 18.65 12.62 8.70
CA ALA A 113 18.43 11.33 9.33
C ALA A 113 18.26 11.41 10.84
N ALA A 114 18.97 12.32 11.51
CA ALA A 114 18.87 12.47 12.96
C ALA A 114 17.45 12.88 13.38
N GLN A 115 16.93 13.93 12.78
CA GLN A 115 15.58 14.41 13.07
C GLN A 115 14.50 13.41 12.65
N ALA A 116 14.70 12.73 11.52
CA ALA A 116 13.81 11.65 11.06
C ALA A 116 13.70 10.55 12.13
N GLY A 117 14.83 10.10 12.68
CA GLY A 117 14.87 9.09 13.74
C GLY A 117 14.09 9.49 14.99
N GLU A 118 14.24 10.73 15.45
CA GLU A 118 13.49 11.24 16.58
C GLU A 118 11.97 11.23 16.33
N TYR A 119 11.54 11.65 15.15
CA TYR A 119 10.12 11.63 14.80
C TYR A 119 9.57 10.20 14.64
N TYR A 120 10.32 9.27 14.04
CA TYR A 120 9.90 7.85 13.98
C TYR A 120 9.78 7.27 15.39
N ARG A 121 10.77 7.50 16.26
CA ARG A 121 10.71 7.05 17.64
C ARG A 121 9.47 7.61 18.35
N LYS A 122 9.21 8.92 18.20
CA LYS A 122 8.03 9.57 18.78
C LYS A 122 6.71 8.95 18.31
N ALA A 123 6.60 8.60 17.02
CA ALA A 123 5.44 7.92 16.48
C ALA A 123 5.22 6.53 17.14
N THR A 124 6.30 5.79 17.43
CA THR A 124 6.18 4.49 18.12
C THR A 124 5.79 4.62 19.60
N GLU A 125 6.22 5.71 20.27
CA GLU A 125 5.81 5.99 21.65
C GLU A 125 4.31 6.31 21.76
N LEU A 126 3.77 7.07 20.80
CA LEU A 126 2.36 7.42 20.74
C LEU A 126 1.47 6.24 20.33
N ALA A 127 2.01 5.29 19.59
CA ALA A 127 1.25 4.15 19.09
C ALA A 127 2.03 2.81 19.26
N PRO A 128 2.33 2.40 20.51
CA PRO A 128 3.25 1.29 20.79
C PRO A 128 2.75 -0.08 20.31
N ASN A 129 1.44 -0.20 20.06
CA ASN A 129 0.79 -1.44 19.61
C ASN A 129 0.29 -1.34 18.15
N ARG A 130 0.70 -0.33 17.39
CA ARG A 130 0.34 -0.18 15.97
C ARG A 130 1.50 -0.60 15.07
N GLY A 131 1.28 -1.61 14.22
CA GLY A 131 2.33 -2.18 13.37
C GLY A 131 2.93 -1.20 12.38
N GLY A 132 2.18 -0.21 11.88
CA GLY A 132 2.66 0.78 10.93
C GLY A 132 3.84 1.61 11.44
N PRO A 133 3.69 2.38 12.52
CA PRO A 133 4.79 3.14 13.13
C PRO A 133 5.99 2.27 13.51
N LEU A 134 5.76 1.08 14.06
CA LEU A 134 6.82 0.14 14.44
C LEU A 134 7.62 -0.33 13.21
N ASN A 135 6.94 -0.73 12.13
CA ASN A 135 7.59 -1.12 10.87
C ASN A 135 8.38 0.05 10.25
N ASN A 136 7.84 1.25 10.27
CA ASN A 136 8.51 2.41 9.69
C ASN A 136 9.79 2.76 10.45
N TYR A 137 9.75 2.72 11.79
CA TYR A 137 10.96 2.95 12.60
C TYR A 137 11.99 1.84 12.40
N GLY A 138 11.56 0.56 12.33
CA GLY A 138 12.43 -0.56 11.98
C GLY A 138 13.10 -0.36 10.62
N THR A 139 12.35 0.08 9.62
CA THR A 139 12.87 0.36 8.28
C THR A 139 13.92 1.47 8.31
N TRP A 140 13.65 2.55 9.01
CA TRP A 140 14.60 3.65 9.18
C TRP A 140 15.87 3.21 9.88
N LEU A 141 15.78 2.45 10.99
CA LEU A 141 16.94 1.88 11.68
C LEU A 141 17.82 1.07 10.73
N CYS A 142 17.22 0.18 9.97
CA CYS A 142 17.91 -0.66 9.00
C CYS A 142 18.60 0.16 7.91
N SER A 143 17.96 1.20 7.38
CA SER A 143 18.53 2.06 6.36
C SER A 143 19.69 2.92 6.86
N ASN A 144 19.75 3.13 8.18
CA ASN A 144 20.79 3.93 8.83
C ASN A 144 21.85 3.07 9.55
N GLY A 145 22.13 1.85 9.07
CA GLY A 145 23.20 0.99 9.56
C GLY A 145 22.95 0.35 10.92
N ARG A 146 21.68 0.30 11.34
CA ARG A 146 21.26 -0.31 12.63
C ARG A 146 20.40 -1.55 12.37
N GLU A 147 20.83 -2.39 11.45
CA GLU A 147 20.10 -3.54 10.93
C GLU A 147 19.67 -4.50 12.04
N GLN A 148 20.58 -4.86 12.93
CA GLN A 148 20.27 -5.78 14.03
C GLN A 148 19.23 -5.18 14.99
N ALA A 149 19.33 -3.91 15.32
CA ALA A 149 18.39 -3.23 16.20
C ALA A 149 17.01 -3.08 15.56
N SER A 150 16.92 -3.04 14.22
CA SER A 150 15.65 -2.92 13.51
C SER A 150 14.75 -4.15 13.68
N LEU A 151 15.34 -5.34 13.94
CA LEU A 151 14.60 -6.60 13.92
C LEU A 151 13.56 -6.69 15.03
N GLU A 152 13.87 -6.17 16.22
CA GLU A 152 12.90 -6.11 17.33
C GLU A 152 11.65 -5.30 16.94
N TRP A 153 11.82 -4.21 16.21
CA TRP A 153 10.72 -3.35 15.80
C TRP A 153 9.83 -4.01 14.75
N PHE A 154 10.41 -4.75 13.82
CA PHE A 154 9.65 -5.54 12.87
C PHE A 154 8.89 -6.69 13.55
N GLU A 155 9.50 -7.38 14.51
CA GLU A 155 8.84 -8.45 15.29
C GLU A 155 7.64 -7.89 16.06
N ARG A 156 7.81 -6.74 16.72
CA ARG A 156 6.70 -6.03 17.38
C ARG A 156 5.62 -5.61 16.38
N ALA A 157 5.99 -5.13 15.19
CA ALA A 157 5.04 -4.79 14.16
C ALA A 157 4.22 -6.01 13.70
N VAL A 158 4.86 -7.16 13.49
CA VAL A 158 4.20 -8.42 13.12
C VAL A 158 3.25 -8.90 14.22
N ALA A 159 3.62 -8.73 15.49
CA ALA A 159 2.80 -9.10 16.64
C ALA A 159 1.63 -8.14 16.89
N ALA A 160 1.64 -6.93 16.30
CA ALA A 160 0.62 -5.92 16.55
C ALA A 160 -0.77 -6.40 16.10
N PRO A 161 -1.81 -6.24 16.96
CA PRO A 161 -3.17 -6.67 16.64
C PRO A 161 -3.72 -5.99 15.40
N GLY A 162 -4.31 -6.78 14.49
CA GLY A 162 -4.98 -6.24 13.29
C GLY A 162 -4.04 -5.59 12.27
N TYR A 163 -2.72 -5.74 12.38
CA TYR A 163 -1.79 -5.17 11.40
C TYR A 163 -1.91 -5.87 10.05
N PRO A 164 -2.36 -5.17 8.99
CA PRO A 164 -2.70 -5.83 7.72
C PRO A 164 -1.48 -6.23 6.89
N THR A 165 -0.34 -5.53 7.05
CA THR A 165 0.86 -5.72 6.20
C THR A 165 1.97 -6.48 6.92
N ARG A 166 1.60 -7.54 7.68
CA ARG A 166 2.56 -8.40 8.39
C ARG A 166 3.60 -9.02 7.46
N ALA A 167 3.18 -9.48 6.29
CA ALA A 167 4.10 -10.04 5.29
C ALA A 167 5.15 -9.02 4.86
N GLY A 168 4.77 -7.74 4.68
CA GLY A 168 5.70 -6.67 4.38
C GLY A 168 6.71 -6.40 5.49
N ALA A 169 6.26 -6.43 6.76
CA ALA A 169 7.18 -6.27 7.90
C ALA A 169 8.17 -7.44 8.01
N LEU A 170 7.71 -8.68 7.78
CA LEU A 170 8.59 -9.85 7.71
C LEU A 170 9.58 -9.75 6.55
N ALA A 171 9.16 -9.28 5.39
CA ALA A 171 10.05 -9.06 4.25
C ALA A 171 11.13 -8.01 4.56
N ASN A 172 10.75 -6.91 5.22
CA ASN A 172 11.71 -5.91 5.70
C ASN A 172 12.65 -6.50 6.75
N ALA A 173 12.14 -7.25 7.72
CA ALA A 173 12.97 -7.95 8.72
C ALA A 173 13.98 -8.89 8.05
N GLY A 174 13.53 -9.66 7.05
CA GLY A 174 14.37 -10.60 6.31
C GLY A 174 15.49 -9.90 5.54
N ARG A 175 15.18 -8.80 4.85
CA ARG A 175 16.18 -7.97 4.15
C ARG A 175 17.19 -7.36 5.13
N CYS A 176 16.73 -6.88 6.28
CA CYS A 176 17.62 -6.28 7.28
C CYS A 176 18.47 -7.34 8.01
N ALA A 177 17.92 -8.53 8.27
CA ALA A 177 18.67 -9.66 8.80
C ALA A 177 19.74 -10.14 7.80
N ASP A 178 19.44 -10.13 6.50
CA ASP A 178 20.40 -10.45 5.45
C ASP A 178 21.57 -9.43 5.41
N ARG A 179 21.27 -8.15 5.48
CA ARG A 179 22.29 -7.09 5.58
C ARG A 179 23.14 -7.17 6.85
N ALA A 180 22.53 -7.64 7.93
CA ALA A 180 23.25 -7.89 9.20
C ALA A 180 24.08 -9.20 9.20
N GLY A 181 24.06 -10.00 8.12
CA GLY A 181 24.72 -11.30 8.05
C GLY A 181 24.05 -12.39 8.88
N LEU A 182 22.79 -12.21 9.28
CA LEU A 182 22.02 -13.15 10.09
C LEU A 182 21.24 -14.12 9.20
N ASP A 183 21.97 -14.97 8.47
CA ASP A 183 21.45 -15.82 7.40
C ASP A 183 20.23 -16.66 7.78
N THR A 184 20.28 -17.34 8.92
CA THR A 184 19.17 -18.18 9.40
C THR A 184 17.91 -17.39 9.68
N ARG A 185 18.06 -16.22 10.31
CA ARG A 185 16.91 -15.32 10.57
C ARG A 185 16.35 -14.73 9.29
N ALA A 186 17.23 -14.31 8.36
CA ALA A 186 16.84 -13.80 7.06
C ALA A 186 15.99 -14.82 6.30
N ASP A 187 16.45 -16.08 6.19
CA ASP A 187 15.70 -17.15 5.54
C ASP A 187 14.34 -17.41 6.22
N ALA A 188 14.30 -17.44 7.55
CA ALA A 188 13.04 -17.64 8.28
C ALA A 188 12.02 -16.54 8.01
N TYR A 189 12.42 -15.27 8.11
CA TYR A 189 11.53 -14.14 7.87
C TYR A 189 11.05 -14.09 6.41
N LEU A 190 11.95 -14.26 5.44
CA LEU A 190 11.62 -14.20 4.02
C LEU A 190 10.68 -15.33 3.59
N ARG A 191 10.92 -16.56 4.06
CA ARG A 191 10.03 -17.70 3.80
C ARG A 191 8.65 -17.47 4.39
N THR A 192 8.56 -16.99 5.62
CA THR A 192 7.27 -16.66 6.23
C THR A 192 6.57 -15.53 5.46
N ALA A 193 7.31 -14.52 5.02
CA ALA A 193 6.74 -13.44 4.21
C ALA A 193 6.10 -13.95 2.92
N ILE A 194 6.78 -14.83 2.15
CA ILE A 194 6.21 -15.38 0.89
C ILE A 194 5.15 -16.45 1.11
N GLN A 195 5.08 -17.07 2.30
CA GLN A 195 3.95 -17.94 2.67
C GLN A 195 2.68 -17.12 2.92
N MET A 196 2.80 -15.94 3.53
CA MET A 196 1.67 -15.03 3.79
C MET A 196 1.27 -14.23 2.54
N ASP A 197 2.25 -13.82 1.75
CA ASP A 197 2.09 -13.03 0.52
C ASP A 197 3.05 -13.55 -0.55
N PRO A 198 2.63 -14.52 -1.38
CA PRO A 198 3.47 -15.13 -2.41
C PRO A 198 3.99 -14.16 -3.49
N ALA A 199 3.38 -12.98 -3.60
CA ALA A 199 3.75 -11.93 -4.52
C ALA A 199 4.52 -10.77 -3.85
N ASN A 200 5.00 -10.94 -2.61
CA ASN A 200 5.71 -9.87 -1.90
C ASN A 200 7.01 -9.48 -2.62
N PRO A 201 7.11 -8.29 -3.20
CA PRO A 201 8.23 -7.93 -4.07
C PRO A 201 9.55 -7.79 -3.29
N ILE A 202 9.52 -7.37 -2.03
CA ILE A 202 10.72 -7.21 -1.19
C ILE A 202 11.30 -8.59 -0.85
N ALA A 203 10.44 -9.51 -0.41
CA ALA A 203 10.86 -10.86 -0.07
C ALA A 203 11.42 -11.60 -1.30
N LEU A 204 10.74 -11.50 -2.45
CA LEU A 204 11.18 -12.12 -3.70
C LEU A 204 12.51 -11.55 -4.20
N ALA A 205 12.69 -10.23 -4.16
CA ALA A 205 13.96 -9.59 -4.52
C ALA A 205 15.11 -10.08 -3.63
N THR A 206 14.91 -10.03 -2.31
CA THR A 206 15.95 -10.44 -1.36
C THR A 206 16.28 -11.94 -1.49
N LEU A 207 15.29 -12.80 -1.71
CA LEU A 207 15.52 -14.23 -1.96
C LEU A 207 16.28 -14.48 -3.26
N ALA A 208 16.00 -13.72 -4.34
CA ALA A 208 16.74 -13.79 -5.60
C ALA A 208 18.20 -13.39 -5.43
N GLU A 209 18.47 -12.26 -4.75
CA GLU A 209 19.81 -11.79 -4.43
C GLU A 209 20.59 -12.80 -3.60
N ARG A 210 19.95 -13.38 -2.57
CA ARG A 210 20.57 -14.40 -1.71
C ARG A 210 20.90 -15.68 -2.48
N ALA A 211 19.99 -16.16 -3.33
CA ALA A 211 20.23 -17.33 -4.17
C ALA A 211 21.37 -17.07 -5.17
N TYR A 212 21.38 -15.89 -5.81
CA TYR A 212 22.46 -15.47 -6.71
C TYR A 212 23.82 -15.45 -6.01
N ARG A 213 23.94 -14.85 -4.82
CA ARG A 213 25.20 -14.81 -4.05
C ARG A 213 25.69 -16.20 -3.63
N ARG A 214 24.78 -17.17 -3.47
CA ARG A 214 25.11 -18.57 -3.16
C ARG A 214 25.47 -19.43 -4.38
N GLY A 215 25.37 -18.85 -5.61
CA GLY A 215 25.60 -19.57 -6.84
C GLY A 215 24.44 -20.48 -7.28
N ASP A 216 23.28 -20.40 -6.61
CA ASP A 216 22.07 -21.15 -6.99
C ASP A 216 21.29 -20.39 -8.08
N GLY A 217 21.81 -20.43 -9.32
CA GLY A 217 21.27 -19.68 -10.44
C GLY A 217 19.83 -20.04 -10.78
N MET A 218 19.43 -21.31 -10.67
CA MET A 218 18.05 -21.74 -10.96
C MET A 218 17.05 -21.19 -9.94
N GLN A 219 17.41 -21.22 -8.65
CA GLN A 219 16.57 -20.64 -7.61
C GLN A 219 16.53 -19.10 -7.70
N ALA A 220 17.66 -18.47 -8.02
CA ALA A 220 17.75 -17.04 -8.25
C ALA A 220 16.82 -16.60 -9.40
N ARG A 221 16.85 -17.32 -10.54
CA ARG A 221 15.95 -17.09 -11.69
C ARG A 221 14.49 -17.19 -11.26
N ALA A 222 14.10 -18.26 -10.56
CA ALA A 222 12.73 -18.48 -10.14
C ALA A 222 12.19 -17.34 -9.26
N PHE A 223 12.97 -16.84 -8.31
CA PHE A 223 12.57 -15.69 -7.49
C PHE A 223 12.59 -14.36 -8.26
N SER A 224 13.58 -14.15 -9.13
CA SER A 224 13.69 -12.93 -9.96
C SER A 224 12.51 -12.77 -10.92
N GLU A 225 12.11 -13.83 -11.63
CA GLU A 225 10.95 -13.83 -12.52
C GLU A 225 9.65 -13.53 -11.76
N ARG A 226 9.47 -14.16 -10.60
CA ARG A 226 8.33 -13.87 -9.72
C ARG A 226 8.33 -12.42 -9.25
N ARG A 227 9.50 -11.85 -8.91
CA ARG A 227 9.63 -10.43 -8.53
C ARG A 227 9.22 -9.50 -9.67
N LEU A 228 9.68 -9.77 -10.89
CA LEU A 228 9.37 -8.98 -12.09
C LEU A 228 7.89 -9.07 -12.49
N THR A 229 7.22 -10.17 -12.11
CA THR A 229 5.76 -10.34 -12.30
C THR A 229 4.96 -9.66 -11.20
N ALA A 230 5.46 -9.65 -9.96
CA ALA A 230 4.73 -9.16 -8.78
C ALA A 230 4.65 -7.63 -8.70
N ALA A 231 5.62 -6.91 -9.26
CA ALA A 231 5.65 -5.45 -9.23
C ALA A 231 6.38 -4.88 -10.45
N PRO A 232 6.13 -3.61 -10.82
CA PRO A 232 6.90 -2.94 -11.86
C PRO A 232 8.40 -3.11 -11.63
N PRO A 233 9.18 -3.35 -12.70
CA PRO A 233 10.62 -3.47 -12.55
C PRO A 233 11.25 -2.15 -12.14
N ASP A 234 12.41 -2.24 -11.53
CA ASP A 234 13.37 -1.17 -11.34
C ASP A 234 14.71 -1.56 -11.96
N ALA A 235 15.63 -0.61 -12.09
CA ALA A 235 16.94 -0.86 -12.71
C ALA A 235 17.71 -1.98 -12.01
N ALA A 236 17.62 -2.05 -10.67
CA ALA A 236 18.31 -3.08 -9.87
C ALA A 236 17.76 -4.47 -10.14
N SER A 237 16.44 -4.63 -10.22
CA SER A 237 15.80 -5.92 -10.49
C SER A 237 16.12 -6.44 -11.91
N LEU A 238 16.17 -5.54 -12.91
CA LEU A 238 16.56 -5.93 -14.27
C LEU A 238 18.06 -6.27 -14.37
N LEU A 239 18.91 -5.54 -13.65
CA LEU A 239 20.34 -5.84 -13.58
C LEU A 239 20.58 -7.20 -12.93
N LEU A 240 19.94 -7.48 -11.80
CA LEU A 240 20.03 -8.77 -11.14
C LEU A 240 19.54 -9.91 -12.06
N ALA A 241 18.42 -9.71 -12.76
CA ALA A 241 17.92 -10.69 -13.73
C ALA A 241 18.95 -10.97 -14.83
N SER A 242 19.60 -9.94 -15.37
CA SER A 242 20.68 -10.09 -16.35
C SER A 242 21.87 -10.91 -15.80
N GLN A 243 22.33 -10.58 -14.59
CA GLN A 243 23.42 -11.28 -13.93
C GLN A 243 23.11 -12.75 -13.65
N ILE A 244 21.87 -13.06 -13.30
CA ILE A 244 21.41 -14.43 -13.10
C ILE A 244 21.44 -15.21 -14.41
N GLU A 245 21.00 -14.60 -15.53
CA GLU A 245 21.04 -15.25 -16.85
C GLU A 245 22.47 -15.50 -17.33
N GLU A 246 23.38 -14.54 -17.11
CA GLU A 246 24.80 -14.74 -17.36
C GLU A 246 25.41 -15.91 -16.56
N MET A 247 25.07 -15.99 -15.26
CA MET A 247 25.46 -17.12 -14.39
C MET A 247 24.99 -18.46 -14.95
N LEU A 248 23.80 -18.49 -15.56
CA LEU A 248 23.21 -19.69 -16.14
C LEU A 248 23.66 -19.98 -17.58
N GLY A 249 24.47 -19.08 -18.18
CA GLY A 249 24.98 -19.21 -19.54
C GLY A 249 23.99 -18.78 -20.63
N ASP A 250 22.89 -18.15 -20.30
CA ASP A 250 21.90 -17.61 -21.25
C ASP A 250 22.21 -16.12 -21.56
N SER A 251 23.30 -15.88 -22.32
CA SER A 251 23.71 -14.52 -22.69
C SER A 251 22.64 -13.79 -23.53
N ALA A 252 21.77 -14.52 -24.25
CA ALA A 252 20.69 -13.90 -25.01
C ALA A 252 19.60 -13.35 -24.10
N ALA A 253 19.24 -14.08 -23.06
CA ALA A 253 18.30 -13.59 -22.05
C ALA A 253 18.90 -12.41 -21.25
N ALA A 254 20.16 -12.53 -20.85
CA ALA A 254 20.87 -11.47 -20.15
C ALA A 254 20.90 -10.16 -20.97
N ALA A 255 21.23 -10.23 -22.27
CA ALA A 255 21.20 -9.06 -23.14
C ALA A 255 19.81 -8.41 -23.24
N ARG A 256 18.72 -9.19 -23.26
CA ARG A 256 17.35 -8.65 -23.26
C ARG A 256 17.06 -7.83 -22.00
N TYR A 257 17.47 -8.29 -20.82
CA TYR A 257 17.29 -7.54 -19.57
C TYR A 257 18.12 -6.24 -19.54
N VAL A 258 19.36 -6.27 -20.03
CA VAL A 258 20.19 -5.06 -20.16
C VAL A 258 19.56 -4.07 -21.14
N GLN A 259 19.06 -4.52 -22.28
CA GLN A 259 18.40 -3.67 -23.26
C GLN A 259 17.14 -3.02 -22.65
N ARG A 260 16.34 -3.81 -21.95
CA ARG A 260 15.14 -3.33 -21.24
C ARG A 260 15.51 -2.29 -20.18
N MET A 261 16.54 -2.56 -19.36
CA MET A 261 17.02 -1.64 -18.34
C MET A 261 17.45 -0.28 -18.95
N ARG A 262 18.18 -0.31 -20.07
CA ARG A 262 18.61 0.91 -20.77
C ARG A 262 17.44 1.71 -21.35
N ALA A 263 16.42 1.02 -21.85
CA ALA A 263 15.23 1.66 -22.42
C ALA A 263 14.32 2.28 -21.36
N GLU A 264 14.08 1.57 -20.25
CA GLU A 264 13.18 2.02 -19.20
C GLU A 264 13.85 2.95 -18.17
N PHE A 265 15.19 2.81 -17.97
CA PHE A 265 15.96 3.54 -16.95
C PHE A 265 17.27 4.14 -17.54
N PRO A 266 17.19 5.08 -18.51
CA PRO A 266 18.37 5.60 -19.19
C PRO A 266 19.36 6.30 -18.24
N SER A 267 18.88 6.93 -17.17
CA SER A 267 19.72 7.56 -16.15
C SER A 267 20.55 6.58 -15.31
N ALA A 268 20.09 5.36 -15.12
CA ALA A 268 20.81 4.33 -14.38
C ALA A 268 21.98 3.73 -15.21
N SER A 269 21.95 3.90 -16.53
CA SER A 269 22.98 3.39 -17.45
C SER A 269 24.20 4.32 -17.57
N GLY A 270 24.09 5.59 -17.17
CA GLY A 270 25.11 6.62 -17.30
C GLY A 270 26.15 6.72 -16.18
N SER A 271 25.92 6.04 -15.06
CA SER A 271 26.84 6.12 -13.90
C SER A 271 28.09 5.23 -14.00
N GLY A 272 28.23 4.48 -15.09
CA GLY A 272 29.40 3.59 -15.33
C GLY A 272 30.49 4.11 -16.25
N THR A 273 30.37 5.31 -16.83
CA THR A 273 31.35 5.84 -17.80
C THR A 273 31.95 7.19 -17.42
N GLY A 274 32.06 7.47 -16.14
CA GLY A 274 32.58 8.74 -15.60
C GLY A 274 34.08 8.77 -15.36
N GLU A 275 34.91 8.05 -16.16
CA GLU A 275 36.40 8.09 -16.01
C GLU A 275 37.16 8.11 -17.31
N GLU A 276 36.69 8.89 -18.31
CA GLU A 276 37.50 9.15 -19.49
C GLU A 276 37.20 10.54 -20.10
N SER A 277 37.48 11.62 -19.36
CA SER A 277 37.63 12.97 -19.93
C SER A 277 38.47 13.86 -19.01
N ARG A 278 39.71 13.46 -18.76
CA ARG A 278 40.78 14.37 -18.36
C ARG A 278 42.05 13.98 -19.15
N ARG A 279 42.15 14.51 -20.32
CA ARG A 279 43.43 14.81 -20.99
C ARG A 279 43.39 16.23 -21.53
#